data_610f2e77c8a4a7d3d129f1af083c1402
#
_entry.id   610f2e77c8a4a7d3d129f1af083c1402
#
_cell.length_a   1.000
_cell.length_b   1.000
_cell.length_c   1.000
_cell.angle_alpha   90.00
_cell.angle_beta   90.00
_cell.angle_gamma   90.00
#
_symmetry.space_group_name_H-M   'P 1'
#
loop_
_entity.id
_entity.type
_entity.pdbx_description
1 polymer ?
#
loop_
_entity_poly.entity_id
_entity_poly.type
_entity_poly.pdbx_seq_one_letter_code
_entity_poly.pdbx_strand_id
1 'polypeptide(L)'
;RVEFDALLQKLKDEGHIESIDGALFASDLAEAYRLKKDWSRDLFSRNRRLLKWLTRMPWVRFAALTGANSFESCRKEDDIDLFLVTSPQRLWLCYVLLVIFSKLLRKRGVFCLNYLIDEDNLEIRKKDYYTAVQLTQMVPLIENDLSAELRDRNEWVFSILPNARDRILKDKYYLLNKR
;
A
#
# COMPACT_ATOMS: atom_id res chain seq x y z
N ARG A 1 13.15 -17.40 -23.75
CA ARG A 1 13.69 -16.33 -22.86
C ARG A 1 14.66 -15.45 -23.64
N VAL A 2 15.63 -16.01 -24.36
CA VAL A 2 16.61 -15.24 -25.16
C VAL A 2 15.97 -14.37 -26.22
N GLU A 3 14.96 -14.87 -26.95
CA GLU A 3 14.21 -14.10 -27.95
C GLU A 3 13.40 -12.94 -27.32
N PHE A 4 12.82 -13.18 -26.13
CA PHE A 4 12.10 -12.15 -25.40
C PHE A 4 13.05 -11.03 -24.94
N ASP A 5 14.21 -11.39 -24.41
CA ASP A 5 15.19 -10.40 -23.93
C ASP A 5 15.75 -9.56 -25.11
N ALA A 6 15.99 -10.19 -26.27
CA ALA A 6 16.43 -9.51 -27.49
C ALA A 6 15.36 -8.54 -28.03
N LEU A 7 14.09 -8.96 -28.07
CA LEU A 7 12.98 -8.10 -28.48
C LEU A 7 12.81 -6.91 -27.51
N LEU A 8 12.91 -7.18 -26.21
CA LEU A 8 12.81 -6.16 -25.20
C LEU A 8 13.91 -5.10 -25.33
N GLN A 9 15.15 -5.57 -25.60
CA GLN A 9 16.28 -4.66 -25.82
C GLN A 9 16.06 -3.81 -27.08
N LYS A 10 15.62 -4.43 -28.19
CA LYS A 10 15.28 -3.72 -29.42
C LYS A 10 14.23 -2.62 -29.20
N LEU A 11 13.13 -2.93 -28.47
CA LEU A 11 12.09 -1.94 -28.16
C LEU A 11 12.59 -0.79 -27.28
N LYS A 12 13.58 -1.05 -26.41
CA LYS A 12 14.25 0.01 -25.63
C LYS A 12 15.13 0.88 -26.50
N ASP A 13 15.92 0.27 -27.40
CA ASP A 13 16.82 0.99 -28.29
C ASP A 13 16.06 1.85 -29.31
N GLU A 14 14.89 1.41 -29.73
CA GLU A 14 13.95 2.14 -30.57
C GLU A 14 13.16 3.22 -29.83
N GLY A 15 13.30 3.31 -28.48
CA GLY A 15 12.63 4.30 -27.66
C GLY A 15 11.14 4.04 -27.40
N HIS A 16 10.64 2.83 -27.68
CA HIS A 16 9.25 2.46 -27.44
C HIS A 16 8.96 2.13 -25.97
N ILE A 17 9.98 1.71 -25.22
CA ILE A 17 9.87 1.27 -23.82
C ILE A 17 10.97 1.92 -22.98
N GLU A 18 10.59 2.44 -21.82
CA GLU A 18 11.49 2.89 -20.77
C GLU A 18 11.45 1.95 -19.55
N SER A 19 12.59 1.86 -18.86
CA SER A 19 12.68 1.18 -17.58
C SER A 19 12.75 2.21 -16.44
N ILE A 20 11.78 2.18 -15.54
CA ILE A 20 11.70 3.08 -14.39
C ILE A 20 11.50 2.22 -13.15
N ASP A 21 12.39 2.31 -12.15
CA ASP A 21 12.35 1.56 -10.89
C ASP A 21 12.21 0.03 -11.07
N GLY A 22 12.79 -0.51 -12.14
CA GLY A 22 12.72 -1.95 -12.44
C GLY A 22 11.42 -2.40 -13.12
N ALA A 23 10.47 -1.51 -13.36
CA ALA A 23 9.29 -1.76 -14.18
C ALA A 23 9.48 -1.23 -15.59
N LEU A 24 8.77 -1.83 -16.55
CA LEU A 24 8.79 -1.46 -17.96
C LEU A 24 7.53 -0.68 -18.31
N PHE A 25 7.70 0.45 -18.98
CA PHE A 25 6.60 1.31 -19.42
C PHE A 25 6.74 1.60 -20.91
N ALA A 26 5.63 1.74 -21.60
CA ALA A 26 5.61 2.40 -22.89
C ALA A 26 6.07 3.86 -22.70
N SER A 27 6.90 4.37 -23.62
CA SER A 27 7.58 5.67 -23.43
C SER A 27 6.60 6.85 -23.29
N ASP A 28 5.43 6.78 -23.92
CA ASP A 28 4.33 7.74 -23.79
C ASP A 28 3.68 7.76 -22.39
N LEU A 29 3.79 6.65 -21.62
CA LEU A 29 3.26 6.53 -20.27
C LEU A 29 4.28 6.85 -19.18
N ALA A 30 5.55 6.92 -19.52
CA ALA A 30 6.64 7.10 -18.55
C ALA A 30 6.52 8.42 -17.78
N GLU A 31 6.19 9.51 -18.45
CA GLU A 31 5.98 10.82 -17.82
C GLU A 31 4.77 10.80 -16.87
N ALA A 32 3.65 10.22 -17.30
CA ALA A 32 2.45 10.07 -16.47
C ALA A 32 2.72 9.22 -15.20
N TYR A 33 3.57 8.20 -15.33
CA TYR A 33 3.99 7.41 -14.17
C TYR A 33 4.82 8.25 -13.19
N ARG A 34 5.83 9.00 -13.68
CA ARG A 34 6.66 9.88 -12.81
C ARG A 34 5.79 10.88 -12.07
N LEU A 35 4.86 11.54 -12.76
CA LEU A 35 3.95 12.52 -12.19
C LEU A 35 3.06 11.91 -11.08
N LYS A 36 2.48 10.73 -11.31
CA LYS A 36 1.68 10.02 -10.30
C LYS A 36 2.49 9.61 -9.09
N LYS A 37 3.73 9.18 -9.29
CA LYS A 37 4.67 8.85 -8.23
C LYS A 37 4.97 10.08 -7.36
N ASP A 38 5.21 11.23 -7.98
CA ASP A 38 5.45 12.48 -7.27
C ASP A 38 4.22 12.91 -6.46
N TRP A 39 3.02 12.80 -7.01
CA TRP A 39 1.77 13.06 -6.28
C TRP A 39 1.59 12.10 -5.10
N SER A 40 1.89 10.81 -5.26
CA SER A 40 1.80 9.83 -4.18
C SER A 40 2.74 10.17 -3.03
N ARG A 41 3.98 10.54 -3.34
CA ARG A 41 4.98 10.92 -2.35
C ARG A 41 4.66 12.25 -1.66
N ASP A 42 4.16 13.22 -2.40
CA ASP A 42 3.72 14.50 -1.87
C ASP A 42 2.50 14.33 -0.95
N LEU A 43 1.51 13.54 -1.35
CA LEU A 43 0.34 13.20 -0.52
C LEU A 43 0.77 12.57 0.80
N PHE A 44 1.67 11.59 0.76
CA PHE A 44 2.23 10.96 1.96
C PHE A 44 2.99 11.97 2.83
N SER A 45 3.89 12.75 2.24
CA SER A 45 4.74 13.72 2.94
C SER A 45 3.94 14.79 3.67
N ARG A 46 2.92 15.35 3.03
CA ARG A 46 1.99 16.33 3.63
C ARG A 46 1.20 15.77 4.81
N ASN A 47 0.96 14.47 4.84
CA ASN A 47 0.19 13.81 5.88
C ASN A 47 1.03 12.96 6.84
N ARG A 48 2.37 12.95 6.66
CA ARG A 48 3.30 12.11 7.42
C ARG A 48 3.16 12.25 8.93
N ARG A 49 2.94 13.46 9.43
CA ARG A 49 2.78 13.70 10.88
C ARG A 49 1.54 13.01 11.43
N LEU A 50 0.42 13.08 10.69
CA LEU A 50 -0.84 12.46 11.08
C LEU A 50 -0.77 10.92 10.99
N LEU A 51 -0.15 10.40 9.93
CA LEU A 51 0.14 8.97 9.80
C LEU A 51 1.05 8.47 10.92
N LYS A 52 2.09 9.24 11.27
CA LYS A 52 2.98 8.90 12.38
C LYS A 52 2.27 8.90 13.73
N TRP A 53 1.32 9.81 13.94
CA TRP A 53 0.45 9.78 15.11
C TRP A 53 -0.43 8.53 15.12
N LEU A 54 -1.09 8.22 14.00
CA LEU A 54 -1.90 7.00 13.85
C LEU A 54 -1.09 5.73 14.19
N THR A 55 0.11 5.58 13.63
CA THR A 55 0.98 4.42 13.88
C THR A 55 1.49 4.33 15.33
N ARG A 56 1.35 5.38 16.13
CA ARG A 56 1.75 5.42 17.54
C ARG A 56 0.59 5.19 18.51
N MET A 57 -0.64 5.15 18.01
CA MET A 57 -1.80 4.84 18.87
C MET A 57 -1.61 3.45 19.47
N PRO A 58 -1.85 3.30 20.80
CA PRO A 58 -1.56 2.04 21.50
C PRO A 58 -2.38 0.86 20.98
N TRP A 59 -3.53 1.14 20.39
CA TRP A 59 -4.45 0.11 19.88
C TRP A 59 -4.27 -0.19 18.38
N VAL A 60 -3.47 0.56 17.65
CA VAL A 60 -3.11 0.26 16.27
C VAL A 60 -1.92 -0.69 16.27
N ARG A 61 -2.16 -1.93 15.92
CA ARG A 61 -1.18 -3.02 15.93
C ARG A 61 -0.40 -3.09 14.61
N PHE A 62 -1.08 -2.86 13.49
CA PHE A 62 -0.48 -2.80 12.17
C PHE A 62 -1.18 -1.73 11.34
N ALA A 63 -0.43 -1.10 10.45
CA ALA A 63 -0.94 -0.14 9.48
C ALA A 63 -0.14 -0.27 8.18
N ALA A 64 -0.84 -0.21 7.05
CA ALA A 64 -0.23 -0.22 5.73
C ALA A 64 -0.99 0.71 4.78
N LEU A 65 -0.29 1.20 3.76
CA LEU A 65 -0.90 1.84 2.59
C LEU A 65 -1.45 0.76 1.66
N THR A 66 -2.60 1.02 1.05
CA THR A 66 -3.21 0.19 0.01
C THR A 66 -3.60 1.05 -1.19
N GLY A 67 -4.39 0.50 -2.12
CA GLY A 67 -4.93 1.24 -3.24
C GLY A 67 -3.88 1.93 -4.09
N ALA A 68 -4.22 3.09 -4.64
CA ALA A 68 -3.33 3.88 -5.48
C ALA A 68 -2.03 4.29 -4.77
N ASN A 69 -2.09 4.45 -3.45
CA ASN A 69 -0.94 4.81 -2.62
C ASN A 69 0.15 3.72 -2.63
N SER A 70 -0.25 2.45 -2.54
CA SER A 70 0.69 1.33 -2.53
C SER A 70 1.36 1.08 -3.88
N PHE A 71 0.75 1.56 -4.96
CA PHE A 71 1.28 1.48 -6.34
C PHE A 71 2.05 2.73 -6.76
N GLU A 72 2.17 3.74 -5.91
CA GLU A 72 2.67 5.07 -6.28
C GLU A 72 1.96 5.63 -7.53
N SER A 73 0.64 5.45 -7.61
CA SER A 73 -0.18 5.80 -8.78
C SER A 73 -1.32 6.76 -8.48
N CYS A 74 -1.19 7.54 -7.39
CA CYS A 74 -2.19 8.52 -6.98
C CYS A 74 -2.40 9.61 -8.04
N ARG A 75 -3.60 10.16 -8.03
CA ARG A 75 -3.93 11.45 -8.65
C ARG A 75 -3.73 12.57 -7.63
N LYS A 76 -3.80 13.80 -8.10
CA LYS A 76 -3.57 14.98 -7.26
C LYS A 76 -4.60 15.13 -6.13
N GLU A 77 -5.84 14.68 -6.38
CA GLU A 77 -6.99 14.80 -5.48
C GLU A 77 -7.27 13.52 -4.66
N ASP A 78 -6.45 12.49 -4.82
CA ASP A 78 -6.66 11.21 -4.13
C ASP A 78 -6.46 11.36 -2.62
N ASP A 79 -7.11 10.46 -1.89
CA ASP A 79 -6.96 10.26 -0.46
C ASP A 79 -5.91 9.17 -0.13
N ILE A 80 -5.66 8.97 1.15
CA ILE A 80 -4.75 7.94 1.63
C ILE A 80 -5.56 6.70 2.00
N ASP A 81 -5.40 5.66 1.21
CA ASP A 81 -5.99 4.35 1.43
C ASP A 81 -5.23 3.57 2.50
N LEU A 82 -5.91 3.19 3.57
CA LEU A 82 -5.32 2.51 4.71
C LEU A 82 -5.89 1.11 4.92
N PHE A 83 -4.98 0.20 5.27
CA PHE A 83 -5.26 -1.07 5.92
C PHE A 83 -4.83 -0.97 7.38
N LEU A 84 -5.75 -1.17 8.33
CA LEU A 84 -5.46 -1.10 9.76
C LEU A 84 -5.83 -2.41 10.45
N VAL A 85 -4.93 -2.87 11.33
CA VAL A 85 -5.22 -3.92 12.33
C VAL A 85 -5.15 -3.29 13.71
N THR A 86 -6.18 -3.52 14.51
CA THR A 86 -6.28 -3.00 15.88
C THR A 86 -6.17 -4.12 16.90
N SER A 87 -5.91 -3.76 18.15
CA SER A 87 -6.10 -4.69 19.27
C SER A 87 -7.56 -5.15 19.34
N PRO A 88 -7.83 -6.35 19.90
CA PRO A 88 -9.17 -6.89 20.05
C PRO A 88 -10.12 -5.89 20.71
N GLN A 89 -11.36 -5.83 20.22
CA GLN A 89 -12.44 -4.96 20.73
C GLN A 89 -12.14 -3.45 20.69
N ARG A 90 -11.08 -3.01 19.97
CA ARG A 90 -10.70 -1.59 19.84
C ARG A 90 -10.97 -0.98 18.45
N LEU A 91 -11.50 -1.77 17.52
CA LEU A 91 -11.78 -1.37 16.15
C LEU A 91 -12.61 -0.08 16.08
N TRP A 92 -13.78 -0.07 16.73
CA TRP A 92 -14.67 1.11 16.72
C TRP A 92 -14.06 2.32 17.41
N LEU A 93 -13.32 2.12 18.50
CA LEU A 93 -12.61 3.20 19.19
C LEU A 93 -11.57 3.85 18.25
N CYS A 94 -10.76 3.04 17.57
CA CYS A 94 -9.78 3.53 16.60
C CYS A 94 -10.45 4.29 15.46
N TYR A 95 -11.56 3.76 14.92
CA TYR A 95 -12.33 4.42 13.88
C TYR A 95 -12.83 5.79 14.31
N VAL A 96 -13.52 5.85 15.46
CA VAL A 96 -14.10 7.11 15.99
C VAL A 96 -13.00 8.15 16.25
N LEU A 97 -11.89 7.75 16.85
CA LEU A 97 -10.75 8.65 17.08
C LEU A 97 -10.16 9.16 15.75
N LEU A 98 -10.00 8.31 14.76
CA LEU A 98 -9.51 8.73 13.44
C LEU A 98 -10.44 9.77 12.82
N VAL A 99 -11.76 9.55 12.87
CA VAL A 99 -12.76 10.50 12.37
C VAL A 99 -12.72 11.83 13.12
N ILE A 100 -12.65 11.81 14.45
CA ILE A 100 -12.58 13.02 15.28
C ILE A 100 -11.31 13.81 14.96
N PHE A 101 -10.16 13.17 14.92
CA PHE A 101 -8.88 13.82 14.61
C PHE A 101 -8.84 14.39 13.19
N SER A 102 -9.37 13.65 12.21
CA SER A 102 -9.46 14.14 10.82
C SER A 102 -10.32 15.39 10.72
N LYS A 103 -11.43 15.46 11.48
CA LYS A 103 -12.28 16.67 11.57
C LYS A 103 -11.54 17.83 12.24
N LEU A 104 -10.91 17.57 13.39
CA LEU A 104 -10.21 18.60 14.19
C LEU A 104 -9.06 19.25 13.40
N LEU A 105 -8.35 18.44 12.62
CA LEU A 105 -7.24 18.92 11.78
C LEU A 105 -7.69 19.46 10.43
N ARG A 106 -9.01 19.59 10.18
CA ARG A 106 -9.58 20.00 8.88
C ARG A 106 -9.11 19.15 7.70
N LYS A 107 -8.77 17.89 7.96
CA LYS A 107 -8.31 16.89 6.99
C LYS A 107 -9.36 15.79 6.74
N ARG A 108 -10.64 16.16 6.84
CA ARG A 108 -11.75 15.26 6.55
C ARG A 108 -11.70 14.85 5.08
N GLY A 109 -11.74 13.53 4.82
CA GLY A 109 -11.64 12.99 3.46
C GLY A 109 -10.20 12.75 2.98
N VAL A 110 -9.18 12.96 3.85
CA VAL A 110 -7.79 12.60 3.50
C VAL A 110 -7.53 11.11 3.66
N PHE A 111 -8.29 10.43 4.52
CA PHE A 111 -8.13 9.00 4.78
C PHE A 111 -9.35 8.20 4.34
N CYS A 112 -9.09 7.15 3.58
CA CYS A 112 -10.00 6.07 3.26
C CYS A 112 -9.55 4.80 4.00
N LEU A 113 -10.43 4.21 4.81
CA LEU A 113 -10.17 2.93 5.45
C LEU A 113 -10.69 1.82 4.54
N ASN A 114 -9.82 1.27 3.69
CA ASN A 114 -10.18 0.14 2.84
C ASN A 114 -10.41 -1.12 3.65
N TYR A 115 -9.58 -1.32 4.69
CA TYR A 115 -9.71 -2.43 5.62
C TYR A 115 -9.48 -1.96 7.05
N LEU A 116 -10.38 -2.36 7.93
CA LEU A 116 -10.26 -2.16 9.36
C LEU A 116 -10.68 -3.45 10.07
N ILE A 117 -9.71 -4.16 10.61
CA ILE A 117 -9.87 -5.44 11.29
C ILE A 117 -9.19 -5.42 12.66
N ASP A 118 -9.42 -6.42 13.47
CA ASP A 118 -8.65 -6.64 14.68
C ASP A 118 -7.74 -7.87 14.59
N GLU A 119 -6.79 -8.00 15.52
CA GLU A 119 -5.77 -9.06 15.48
C GLU A 119 -6.33 -10.46 15.73
N ASP A 120 -7.57 -10.60 16.22
CA ASP A 120 -8.25 -11.89 16.33
C ASP A 120 -8.85 -12.36 14.99
N ASN A 121 -8.99 -11.45 14.01
CA ASN A 121 -9.67 -11.66 12.74
C ASN A 121 -8.80 -11.30 11.53
N LEU A 122 -7.59 -11.86 11.45
CA LEU A 122 -6.62 -11.55 10.39
C LEU A 122 -6.96 -12.19 9.04
N GLU A 123 -7.81 -13.22 9.01
CA GLU A 123 -8.23 -13.84 7.75
C GLU A 123 -9.27 -12.97 7.04
N ILE A 124 -8.95 -12.50 5.83
CA ILE A 124 -9.86 -11.70 5.02
C ILE A 124 -10.86 -12.62 4.33
N ARG A 125 -12.14 -12.40 4.63
CA ARG A 125 -13.24 -13.26 4.14
C ARG A 125 -13.50 -13.12 2.64
N LYS A 126 -13.30 -11.92 2.09
CA LYS A 126 -13.49 -11.65 0.67
C LYS A 126 -12.28 -12.13 -0.12
N LYS A 127 -12.41 -13.31 -0.73
CA LYS A 127 -11.32 -14.01 -1.46
C LYS A 127 -11.48 -13.80 -2.96
N ASP A 128 -11.24 -12.58 -3.45
CA ASP A 128 -11.27 -12.24 -4.87
C ASP A 128 -9.93 -11.68 -5.35
N TYR A 129 -9.80 -11.50 -6.67
CA TYR A 129 -8.59 -10.98 -7.30
C TYR A 129 -8.22 -9.58 -6.78
N TYR A 130 -9.20 -8.69 -6.61
CA TYR A 130 -8.97 -7.33 -6.11
C TYR A 130 -8.36 -7.36 -4.71
N THR A 131 -8.94 -8.13 -3.80
CA THR A 131 -8.45 -8.30 -2.43
C THR A 131 -7.05 -8.93 -2.40
N ALA A 132 -6.80 -9.94 -3.27
CA ALA A 132 -5.49 -10.55 -3.39
C ALA A 132 -4.42 -9.52 -3.81
N VAL A 133 -4.73 -8.68 -4.79
CA VAL A 133 -3.85 -7.59 -5.22
C VAL A 133 -3.60 -6.59 -4.09
N GLN A 134 -4.63 -6.17 -3.36
CA GLN A 134 -4.48 -5.24 -2.24
C GLN A 134 -3.55 -5.80 -1.15
N LEU A 135 -3.74 -7.06 -0.76
CA LEU A 135 -2.91 -7.72 0.27
C LEU A 135 -1.45 -7.92 -0.16
N THR A 136 -1.21 -8.23 -1.44
CA THR A 136 0.17 -8.44 -1.94
C THR A 136 0.92 -7.14 -2.21
N GLN A 137 0.21 -6.04 -2.42
CA GLN A 137 0.80 -4.76 -2.80
C GLN A 137 0.83 -3.75 -1.65
N MET A 138 0.20 -4.05 -0.51
CA MET A 138 0.19 -3.12 0.62
C MET A 138 1.61 -2.79 1.08
N VAL A 139 1.82 -1.52 1.45
CA VAL A 139 3.11 -1.02 1.92
C VAL A 139 3.03 -0.74 3.41
N PRO A 140 3.75 -1.51 4.25
CA PRO A 140 3.71 -1.34 5.70
C PRO A 140 4.18 0.04 6.16
N LEU A 141 3.42 0.64 7.07
CA LEU A 141 3.80 1.85 7.83
C LEU A 141 4.39 1.49 9.19
N ILE A 142 4.11 0.28 9.67
CA ILE A 142 4.65 -0.31 10.90
C ILE A 142 5.35 -1.61 10.53
N GLU A 143 6.61 -1.76 10.95
CA GLU A 143 7.38 -2.99 10.82
C GLU A 143 7.25 -3.79 12.12
N ASN A 144 6.61 -4.96 12.07
CA ASN A 144 6.46 -5.92 13.17
C ASN A 144 6.09 -7.31 12.63
N ASP A 145 6.00 -8.30 13.53
CA ASP A 145 5.71 -9.70 13.19
C ASP A 145 4.28 -9.92 12.65
N LEU A 146 3.37 -8.99 12.93
CA LEU A 146 1.98 -9.10 12.49
C LEU A 146 1.83 -9.07 10.97
N SER A 147 2.77 -8.46 10.25
CA SER A 147 2.80 -8.50 8.79
C SER A 147 3.04 -9.90 8.22
N ALA A 148 3.84 -10.71 8.89
CA ALA A 148 4.07 -12.11 8.52
C ALA A 148 2.83 -12.95 8.86
N GLU A 149 2.27 -12.80 10.06
CA GLU A 149 1.06 -13.51 10.47
C GLU A 149 -0.14 -13.18 9.56
N LEU A 150 -0.33 -11.92 9.20
CA LEU A 150 -1.38 -11.52 8.24
C LEU A 150 -1.22 -12.23 6.90
N ARG A 151 0.00 -12.41 6.42
CA ARG A 151 0.29 -13.15 5.18
C ARG A 151 -0.05 -14.62 5.33
N ASP A 152 0.38 -15.24 6.42
CA ASP A 152 0.17 -16.67 6.68
C ASP A 152 -1.33 -16.99 6.80
N ARG A 153 -2.10 -16.12 7.46
CA ARG A 153 -3.56 -16.25 7.56
C ARG A 153 -4.28 -16.05 6.22
N ASN A 154 -3.62 -15.47 5.23
CA ASN A 154 -4.19 -15.17 3.91
C ASN A 154 -3.42 -15.85 2.76
N GLU A 155 -2.87 -17.04 2.98
CA GLU A 155 -2.15 -17.83 1.94
C GLU A 155 -2.98 -18.10 0.67
N TRP A 156 -4.32 -18.07 0.77
CA TRP A 156 -5.22 -18.17 -0.38
C TRP A 156 -4.89 -17.17 -1.50
N VAL A 157 -4.28 -16.05 -1.16
CA VAL A 157 -3.82 -15.02 -2.11
C VAL A 157 -2.90 -15.61 -3.16
N PHE A 158 -2.04 -16.55 -2.78
CA PHE A 158 -1.05 -17.18 -3.68
C PHE A 158 -1.65 -18.23 -4.60
N SER A 159 -2.88 -18.67 -4.36
CA SER A 159 -3.62 -19.45 -5.35
C SER A 159 -4.12 -18.59 -6.51
N ILE A 160 -4.37 -17.29 -6.27
CA ILE A 160 -4.79 -16.33 -7.29
C ILE A 160 -3.57 -15.66 -7.94
N LEU A 161 -2.55 -15.34 -7.15
CA LEU A 161 -1.33 -14.59 -7.55
C LEU A 161 -0.07 -15.39 -7.19
N PRO A 162 0.23 -16.52 -7.87
CA PRO A 162 1.33 -17.41 -7.50
C PRO A 162 2.70 -16.73 -7.54
N ASN A 163 2.91 -15.80 -8.46
CA ASN A 163 4.18 -15.06 -8.59
C ASN A 163 4.38 -13.96 -7.54
N ALA A 164 3.38 -13.68 -6.70
CA ALA A 164 3.51 -12.68 -5.64
C ALA A 164 4.15 -13.23 -4.35
N ARG A 165 4.37 -14.53 -4.25
CA ARG A 165 4.93 -15.20 -3.05
C ARG A 165 6.32 -14.65 -2.70
N ASP A 166 7.17 -14.44 -3.69
CA ASP A 166 8.55 -13.98 -3.50
C ASP A 166 8.69 -12.45 -3.51
N ARG A 167 7.56 -11.74 -3.59
CA ARG A 167 7.57 -10.29 -3.59
C ARG A 167 7.82 -9.77 -2.19
N ILE A 168 9.04 -9.32 -1.96
CA ILE A 168 9.42 -8.62 -0.72
C ILE A 168 9.05 -7.14 -0.90
N LEU A 169 8.17 -6.65 -0.06
CA LEU A 169 7.83 -5.23 0.00
C LEU A 169 9.05 -4.48 0.57
N LYS A 170 9.88 -3.91 -0.31
CA LYS A 170 11.19 -3.34 0.06
C LYS A 170 11.18 -1.84 0.30
N ASP A 171 10.10 -1.14 0.01
CA ASP A 171 10.12 0.32 0.10
C ASP A 171 10.01 0.81 1.54
N LYS A 172 11.17 1.07 2.14
CA LYS A 172 11.31 1.64 3.49
C LYS A 172 10.95 3.14 3.57
N TYR A 173 10.69 3.78 2.43
CA TYR A 173 10.36 5.22 2.40
C TYR A 173 9.13 5.54 3.24
N TYR A 174 8.14 4.65 3.21
CA TYR A 174 6.86 4.82 3.90
C TYR A 174 6.86 4.34 5.35
N LEU A 175 7.93 3.67 5.80
CA LEU A 175 8.01 3.15 7.16
C LEU A 175 8.04 4.29 8.19
N LEU A 176 7.12 4.26 9.16
CA LEU A 176 6.96 5.30 10.18
C LEU A 176 7.26 4.83 11.59
N ASN A 177 7.15 3.53 11.85
CA ASN A 177 7.33 2.94 13.18
C ASN A 177 7.88 1.52 13.09
N LYS A 178 8.63 1.10 14.12
CA LYS A 178 9.10 -0.29 14.33
C LYS A 178 8.64 -0.74 15.71
N ARG A 179 8.05 -1.91 15.83
CA ARG A 179 7.54 -2.48 17.08
C ARG A 179 7.88 -3.94 17.21
#